data_38141e618ea9cd4819692cde9454a77d
#
_entry.id   38141e618ea9cd4819692cde9454a77d
#
_cell.length_a   1.000
_cell.length_b   1.000
_cell.length_c   1.000
_cell.angle_alpha   90.00
_cell.angle_beta   90.00
_cell.angle_gamma   90.00
#
_symmetry.space_group_name_H-M   'P 1'
#
loop_
_entity.id
_entity.type
_entity.pdbx_description
1 polymer ?
#
loop_
_entity_poly.entity_id
_entity_poly.type
_entity_poly.pdbx_seq_one_letter_code
_entity_poly.pdbx_strand_id
1 'polypeptide(L)' 'MDKILAFKVFCLENYKSVHQQTGKTALDTFQKYRVFDYITSCYDILHANGRLYIVSDIDEYITNREK' A
#
# COMPACT_ATOMS: atom_id res chain seq x y z
N MET A 1 -4.27 -0.23 -19.21
CA MET A 1 -4.40 0.21 -17.81
C MET A 1 -3.16 0.98 -17.41
N ASP A 2 -3.35 2.07 -16.66
CA ASP A 2 -2.23 2.85 -16.14
C ASP A 2 -1.41 1.99 -15.18
N LYS A 3 -0.09 1.97 -15.38
CA LYS A 3 0.80 1.12 -14.57
C LYS A 3 0.80 1.51 -13.10
N ILE A 4 0.59 2.80 -12.78
CA ILE A 4 0.52 3.24 -11.39
C ILE A 4 -0.77 2.77 -10.75
N LEU A 5 -1.88 2.83 -11.48
CA LEU A 5 -3.16 2.31 -10.99
C LEU A 5 -3.07 0.81 -10.73
N ALA A 6 -2.49 0.07 -11.67
CA ALA A 6 -2.30 -1.38 -11.50
C ALA A 6 -1.45 -1.68 -10.28
N PHE A 7 -0.40 -0.90 -10.05
CA PHE A 7 0.47 -1.07 -8.90
C PHE A 7 -0.25 -0.75 -7.59
N LYS A 8 -1.11 0.27 -7.57
CA LYS A 8 -1.91 0.58 -6.39
C LYS A 8 -2.80 -0.60 -5.99
N VAL A 9 -3.43 -1.23 -6.98
CA VAL A 9 -4.27 -2.41 -6.75
C VAL A 9 -3.41 -3.55 -6.22
N PHE A 10 -2.25 -3.77 -6.81
CA PHE A 10 -1.29 -4.78 -6.37
C PHE A 10 -0.90 -4.57 -4.90
N CYS A 11 -0.60 -3.33 -4.52
CA CYS A 11 -0.23 -3.00 -3.14
C CYS A 11 -1.38 -3.27 -2.17
N LEU A 12 -2.59 -2.88 -2.55
CA LEU A 12 -3.77 -3.09 -1.72
C LEU A 12 -4.03 -4.58 -1.51
N GLU A 13 -3.96 -5.37 -2.58
CA GLU A 13 -4.20 -6.81 -2.49
C GLU A 13 -3.15 -7.51 -1.64
N ASN A 14 -1.89 -7.12 -1.77
CA ASN A 14 -0.85 -7.73 -0.96
C ASN A 14 -0.93 -7.31 0.50
N TYR A 15 -1.26 -6.05 0.78
CA TYR A 15 -1.48 -5.57 2.14
C TYR A 15 -2.63 -6.36 2.80
N LYS A 16 -3.74 -6.48 2.07
CA LYS A 16 -4.90 -7.23 2.53
C LYS A 16 -4.52 -8.67 2.88
N SER A 17 -3.77 -9.32 1.99
CA SER A 17 -3.36 -10.72 2.17
C SER A 17 -2.45 -10.90 3.38
N VAL A 18 -1.44 -10.05 3.52
CA VAL A 18 -0.47 -10.16 4.61
C VAL A 18 -1.14 -9.93 5.97
N HIS A 19 -2.07 -8.98 6.04
CA HIS A 19 -2.77 -8.65 7.28
C HIS A 19 -4.04 -9.45 7.49
N GLN A 20 -4.39 -10.32 6.55
CA GLN A 20 -5.59 -11.16 6.63
C GLN A 20 -6.85 -10.31 6.86
N GLN A 21 -6.96 -9.22 6.11
CA GLN A 21 -8.08 -8.30 6.20
C GLN A 21 -9.03 -8.46 5.02
N THR A 22 -10.26 -7.96 5.19
CA THR A 22 -11.18 -7.85 4.06
C THR A 22 -10.74 -6.70 3.17
N GLY A 23 -11.20 -6.72 1.91
CA GLY A 23 -10.90 -5.63 0.99
C GLY A 23 -11.40 -4.29 1.52
N LYS A 24 -12.58 -4.28 2.15
CA LYS A 24 -13.15 -3.05 2.70
C LYS A 24 -12.28 -2.47 3.81
N THR A 25 -11.83 -3.32 4.75
CA THR A 25 -10.98 -2.88 5.85
C THR A 25 -9.66 -2.32 5.35
N ALA A 26 -9.02 -3.01 4.42
CA ALA A 26 -7.77 -2.55 3.84
C ALA A 26 -7.95 -1.23 3.09
N LEU A 27 -9.03 -1.12 2.31
CA LEU A 27 -9.33 0.10 1.56
C LEU A 27 -9.58 1.29 2.50
N ASP A 28 -10.34 1.06 3.58
CA ASP A 28 -10.60 2.10 4.58
C ASP A 28 -9.29 2.62 5.18
N THR A 29 -8.37 1.71 5.51
CA THR A 29 -7.06 2.08 6.03
C THR A 29 -6.27 2.90 5.02
N PHE A 30 -6.25 2.46 3.76
CA PHE A 30 -5.53 3.17 2.71
C PHE A 30 -6.09 4.57 2.48
N GLN A 31 -7.41 4.73 2.57
CA GLN A 31 -8.03 6.05 2.41
C GLN A 31 -7.75 6.93 3.62
N LYS A 32 -7.83 6.38 4.82
CA LYS A 32 -7.62 7.14 6.05
C LYS A 32 -6.22 7.77 6.11
N TYR A 33 -5.21 7.02 5.71
CA TYR A 33 -3.81 7.47 5.81
C TYR A 33 -3.25 7.94 4.48
N ARG A 34 -4.09 8.04 3.45
CA ARG A 34 -3.69 8.51 2.11
C ARG A 34 -2.55 7.66 1.53
N VAL A 35 -2.65 6.36 1.71
CA VAL A 35 -1.61 5.43 1.28
C VAL A 35 -1.47 5.43 -0.24
N PHE A 36 -2.57 5.60 -0.99
CA PHE A 36 -2.49 5.63 -2.45
C PHE A 36 -1.63 6.80 -2.95
N ASP A 37 -1.71 7.95 -2.27
CA ASP A 37 -0.86 9.09 -2.61
C ASP A 37 0.60 8.78 -2.32
N TYR A 38 0.87 8.13 -1.20
CA TYR A 38 2.21 7.70 -0.84
C TYR A 38 2.78 6.73 -1.88
N ILE A 39 1.98 5.75 -2.29
CA ILE A 39 2.40 4.77 -3.30
C ILE A 39 2.75 5.46 -4.61
N THR A 40 1.93 6.42 -5.03
CA THR A 40 2.18 7.18 -6.24
C THR A 40 3.51 7.94 -6.16
N SER A 41 3.76 8.60 -5.02
CA SER A 41 4.98 9.38 -4.83
C SER A 41 6.23 8.50 -4.78
N CYS A 42 6.11 7.28 -4.29
CA CYS A 42 7.24 6.37 -4.12
C CYS A 42 7.24 5.22 -5.13
N TYR A 43 6.49 5.36 -6.21
CA TYR A 43 6.31 4.28 -7.18
C TYR A 43 7.65 3.68 -7.65
N ASP A 44 8.60 4.54 -8.00
CA ASP A 44 9.88 4.08 -8.57
C ASP A 44 10.65 3.18 -7.60
N ILE A 45 10.64 3.55 -6.32
CA ILE A 45 11.33 2.76 -5.30
C ILE A 45 10.53 1.49 -4.98
N LEU A 46 9.24 1.65 -4.75
CA LEU A 46 8.40 0.53 -4.31
C LEU A 46 8.29 -0.56 -5.35
N HIS A 47 8.05 -0.20 -6.63
CA HIS A 47 7.83 -1.22 -7.66
C HIS A 47 9.10 -2.01 -7.98
N ALA A 48 10.26 -1.53 -7.58
CA ALA A 48 11.54 -2.22 -7.79
C ALA A 48 11.81 -3.27 -6.71
N ASN A 49 10.94 -3.38 -5.71
CA ASN A 49 11.14 -4.28 -4.57
C ASN A 49 10.06 -5.35 -4.50
N GLY A 50 10.32 -6.40 -3.71
CA GLY A 50 9.37 -7.49 -3.57
C GLY A 50 8.17 -7.12 -2.70
N ARG A 51 7.16 -7.98 -2.76
CA ARG A 51 5.88 -7.70 -2.11
C ARG A 51 6.00 -7.56 -0.58
N LEU A 52 6.86 -8.34 0.07
CA LEU A 52 7.03 -8.25 1.52
C LEU A 52 7.68 -6.93 1.93
N TYR A 53 8.64 -6.46 1.14
CA TYR A 53 9.24 -5.16 1.36
C TYR A 53 8.19 -4.05 1.22
N ILE A 54 7.36 -4.14 0.18
CA ILE A 54 6.34 -3.14 -0.08
C ILE A 54 5.35 -3.04 1.08
N VAL A 55 4.86 -4.18 1.57
CA VAL A 55 3.91 -4.18 2.69
C VAL A 55 4.56 -3.65 3.96
N SER A 56 5.80 -4.05 4.22
CA SER A 56 6.54 -3.55 5.39
C SER A 56 6.72 -2.04 5.34
N ASP A 57 7.03 -1.51 4.15
CA ASP A 57 7.20 -0.07 3.97
C ASP A 57 5.88 0.69 4.17
N ILE A 58 4.78 0.13 3.67
CA ILE A 58 3.45 0.72 3.88
C ILE A 58 3.09 0.70 5.37
N ASP A 59 3.39 -0.40 6.07
CA ASP A 59 3.14 -0.49 7.51
C ASP A 59 3.91 0.57 8.27
N GLU A 60 5.15 0.80 7.91
CA GLU A 60 5.97 1.85 8.55
C GLU A 60 5.39 3.23 8.28
N TYR A 61 4.97 3.48 7.04
CA TYR A 61 4.33 4.74 6.69
C TYR A 61 3.07 4.98 7.54
N ILE A 62 2.22 3.97 7.68
CA ILE A 62 0.99 4.09 8.45
C ILE A 62 1.31 4.33 9.93
N THR A 63 2.25 3.57 10.48
CA THR A 63 2.66 3.73 11.88
C THR A 63 3.14 5.15 12.16
N ASN A 64 3.90 5.73 11.24
CA ASN A 64 4.39 7.10 11.40
C ASN A 64 3.26 8.11 11.31
N ARG A 65 2.21 7.82 10.55
CA ARG A 65 1.05 8.71 10.44
C ARG A 65 0.14 8.65 11.66
N GLU A 66 0.17 7.54 12.38
CA GLU A 66 -0.64 7.38 13.58
C GLU A 66 -0.11 8.14 14.80
N LYS A 67 1.14 8.61 14.73
CA LYS A 67 1.78 9.34 15.82
C LYS A 67 1.32 10.79 15.90
#